data_b552f9ddc18deadb377f9e20ba49270b
#
_entry.id   b552f9ddc18deadb377f9e20ba49270b
#
_cell.length_a   1.000
_cell.length_b   1.000
_cell.length_c   1.000
_cell.angle_alpha   90.00
_cell.angle_beta   90.00
_cell.angle_gamma   90.00
#
_symmetry.space_group_name_H-M   'P 1'
#
loop_
_entity.id
_entity.type
_entity.pdbx_description
1 polymer ?
#
loop_
_entity_poly.entity_id
_entity_poly.type
_entity_poly.pdbx_seq_one_letter_code
_entity_poly.pdbx_strand_id
1 'polypeptide(L)'
;EFISSIAEDFLNITNSSFIIKNSKFFNCISDALDSDFSSGEIINTKFTKINGDAADFSGSKVKISNSLFNLVADKSISAGENSQIISIDNSFSNSKIAIASKDQSVVEAYNNQFLNSTLYDLIAFNKKSFYAKGGEIYLTNKSDKNQLKIKSDLYSKILINGSKVKNEKIDLKSIY
;
A
#
# COMPACT_ATOMS: atom_id res chain seq x y z
N GLU A 1 -1.51 -11.02 18.78
CA GLU A 1 -0.85 -11.59 17.61
C GLU A 1 -1.88 -12.34 16.74
N PHE A 2 -1.77 -12.16 15.45
CA PHE A 2 -2.52 -12.87 14.44
C PHE A 2 -1.55 -13.82 13.72
N ILE A 3 -1.71 -15.13 13.86
CA ILE A 3 -0.73 -16.12 13.38
C ILE A 3 -1.41 -17.23 12.58
N SER A 4 -0.90 -17.48 11.36
CA SER A 4 -1.25 -18.63 10.52
C SER A 4 -2.75 -18.77 10.23
N SER A 5 -3.29 -17.89 9.40
CA SER A 5 -4.67 -18.00 8.91
C SER A 5 -4.76 -18.78 7.61
N ILE A 6 -5.85 -19.52 7.45
CA ILE A 6 -6.30 -20.13 6.19
C ILE A 6 -7.50 -19.36 5.59
N ALA A 7 -7.89 -18.23 6.19
CA ALA A 7 -8.94 -17.38 5.67
C ALA A 7 -8.46 -16.54 4.48
N GLU A 8 -9.36 -16.11 3.62
CA GLU A 8 -9.10 -15.19 2.52
C GLU A 8 -8.58 -13.85 3.04
N ASP A 9 -9.27 -13.28 4.06
CA ASP A 9 -8.81 -12.13 4.82
C ASP A 9 -8.60 -12.53 6.27
N PHE A 10 -7.43 -12.21 6.82
CA PHE A 10 -7.17 -12.54 8.22
C PHE A 10 -7.97 -11.66 9.18
N LEU A 11 -8.07 -10.39 8.86
CA LEU A 11 -8.92 -9.43 9.55
C LEU A 11 -9.64 -8.57 8.51
N ASN A 12 -10.96 -8.69 8.47
CA ASN A 12 -11.80 -7.81 7.64
C ASN A 12 -12.52 -6.80 8.54
N ILE A 13 -12.44 -5.51 8.15
CA ILE A 13 -13.08 -4.39 8.86
C ILE A 13 -13.91 -3.60 7.86
N THR A 14 -15.23 -3.62 8.03
CA THR A 14 -16.15 -2.95 7.12
C THR A 14 -16.96 -1.90 7.84
N ASN A 15 -17.05 -0.70 7.24
CA ASN A 15 -17.90 0.41 7.68
C ASN A 15 -17.74 0.76 9.18
N SER A 16 -16.50 0.83 9.63
CA SER A 16 -16.15 0.94 11.05
C SER A 16 -15.03 1.94 11.29
N SER A 17 -14.84 2.32 12.55
CA SER A 17 -13.64 3.02 13.02
C SER A 17 -12.76 2.07 13.82
N PHE A 18 -11.45 2.08 13.59
CA PHE A 18 -10.55 1.14 14.23
C PHE A 18 -9.18 1.72 14.63
N ILE A 19 -8.56 1.08 15.60
CA ILE A 19 -7.15 1.29 15.94
C ILE A 19 -6.48 -0.08 16.07
N ILE A 20 -5.48 -0.34 15.22
CA ILE A 20 -4.60 -1.51 15.33
C ILE A 20 -3.25 -1.01 15.85
N LYS A 21 -2.88 -1.43 17.05
CA LYS A 21 -1.66 -0.96 17.71
C LYS A 21 -0.86 -2.10 18.31
N ASN A 22 0.49 -2.01 18.18
CA ASN A 22 1.42 -2.99 18.76
C ASN A 22 1.08 -4.43 18.38
N SER A 23 0.65 -4.62 17.14
CA SER A 23 0.11 -5.90 16.66
C SER A 23 1.10 -6.60 15.72
N LYS A 24 0.84 -7.88 15.48
CA LYS A 24 1.64 -8.69 14.56
C LYS A 24 0.73 -9.58 13.73
N PHE A 25 0.85 -9.46 12.43
CA PHE A 25 0.30 -10.38 11.44
C PHE A 25 1.44 -11.22 10.88
N PHE A 26 1.31 -12.52 10.98
CA PHE A 26 2.40 -13.42 10.61
C PHE A 26 1.88 -14.66 9.89
N ASN A 27 2.49 -14.98 8.74
CA ASN A 27 2.22 -16.18 7.96
C ASN A 27 0.75 -16.29 7.52
N CYS A 28 0.23 -15.22 6.90
CA CYS A 28 -1.11 -15.21 6.30
C CYS A 28 -1.05 -15.81 4.89
N ILE A 29 -1.98 -16.68 4.54
CA ILE A 29 -2.01 -17.35 3.22
C ILE A 29 -2.61 -16.47 2.12
N SER A 30 -3.32 -15.42 2.48
CA SER A 30 -3.86 -14.39 1.62
C SER A 30 -3.68 -13.02 2.29
N ASP A 31 -4.66 -12.12 2.25
CA ASP A 31 -4.55 -10.77 2.79
C ASP A 31 -4.52 -10.78 4.32
N ALA A 32 -3.68 -9.93 4.92
CA ALA A 32 -3.60 -9.87 6.38
C ALA A 32 -4.67 -8.94 6.97
N LEU A 33 -4.92 -7.82 6.33
CA LEU A 33 -5.96 -6.85 6.68
C LEU A 33 -6.66 -6.38 5.41
N ASP A 34 -7.96 -6.52 5.38
CA ASP A 34 -8.85 -5.86 4.42
C ASP A 34 -9.75 -4.84 5.14
N SER A 35 -9.88 -3.63 4.61
CA SER A 35 -10.65 -2.55 5.26
C SER A 35 -11.47 -1.78 4.23
N ASP A 36 -12.78 -1.95 4.31
CA ASP A 36 -13.76 -1.34 3.42
C ASP A 36 -14.52 -0.20 4.10
N PHE A 37 -14.59 0.96 3.43
CA PHE A 37 -15.38 2.12 3.85
C PHE A 37 -15.20 2.49 5.32
N SER A 38 -14.00 2.30 5.83
CA SER A 38 -13.66 2.43 7.24
C SER A 38 -12.66 3.57 7.47
N SER A 39 -12.48 3.95 8.74
CA SER A 39 -11.49 4.95 9.12
C SER A 39 -10.67 4.44 10.29
N GLY A 40 -9.35 4.64 10.27
CA GLY A 40 -8.57 4.11 11.38
C GLY A 40 -7.10 4.47 11.39
N GLU A 41 -6.43 3.89 12.38
CA GLU A 41 -5.00 4.01 12.55
C GLU A 41 -4.34 2.63 12.73
N ILE A 42 -3.17 2.47 12.11
CA ILE A 42 -2.29 1.31 12.29
C ILE A 42 -0.95 1.85 12.82
N ILE A 43 -0.58 1.43 14.03
CA ILE A 43 0.57 2.00 14.74
C ILE A 43 1.46 0.88 15.27
N ASN A 44 2.77 0.96 15.02
CA ASN A 44 3.76 0.02 15.55
C ASN A 44 3.35 -1.45 15.34
N THR A 45 2.92 -1.77 14.12
CA THR A 45 2.40 -3.08 13.75
C THR A 45 3.34 -3.76 12.75
N LYS A 46 3.49 -5.08 12.86
CA LYS A 46 4.36 -5.87 11.99
C LYS A 46 3.52 -6.79 11.11
N PHE A 47 3.76 -6.72 9.81
CA PHE A 47 3.23 -7.62 8.79
C PHE A 47 4.40 -8.41 8.21
N THR A 48 4.40 -9.74 8.40
CA THR A 48 5.54 -10.57 7.97
C THR A 48 5.07 -11.90 7.38
N LYS A 49 5.60 -12.26 6.22
CA LYS A 49 5.21 -13.47 5.47
C LYS A 49 3.72 -13.46 5.12
N ILE A 50 3.32 -12.50 4.32
CA ILE A 50 1.94 -12.35 3.84
C ILE A 50 1.92 -12.76 2.36
N ASN A 51 1.06 -13.70 1.98
CA ASN A 51 1.00 -14.18 0.60
C ASN A 51 0.08 -13.33 -0.30
N GLY A 52 -0.80 -12.54 0.27
CA GLY A 52 -1.60 -11.52 -0.42
C GLY A 52 -1.11 -10.11 -0.12
N ASP A 53 -2.06 -9.17 -0.02
CA ASP A 53 -1.81 -7.80 0.44
C ASP A 53 -1.64 -7.76 1.96
N ALA A 54 -0.69 -7.00 2.47
CA ALA A 54 -0.55 -6.87 3.93
C ALA A 54 -1.63 -5.97 4.52
N ALA A 55 -2.03 -4.92 3.79
CA ALA A 55 -3.16 -4.06 4.15
C ALA A 55 -3.81 -3.54 2.86
N ASP A 56 -5.00 -4.03 2.53
CA ASP A 56 -5.83 -3.57 1.42
C ASP A 56 -6.93 -2.63 1.93
N PHE A 57 -7.17 -1.56 1.20
CA PHE A 57 -8.11 -0.50 1.56
C PHE A 57 -9.01 -0.17 0.38
N SER A 58 -10.32 -0.26 0.57
CA SER A 58 -11.32 0.19 -0.39
C SER A 58 -12.21 1.27 0.23
N GLY A 59 -12.21 2.48 -0.34
CA GLY A 59 -13.00 3.62 0.14
C GLY A 59 -12.68 4.08 1.57
N SER A 60 -11.52 3.75 2.09
CA SER A 60 -11.14 3.92 3.50
C SER A 60 -10.21 5.09 3.74
N LYS A 61 -10.19 5.62 4.98
CA LYS A 61 -9.27 6.68 5.43
C LYS A 61 -8.41 6.17 6.57
N VAL A 62 -7.13 5.90 6.29
CA VAL A 62 -6.25 5.24 7.27
C VAL A 62 -4.89 5.92 7.37
N LYS A 63 -4.43 6.08 8.61
CA LYS A 63 -3.06 6.48 8.92
C LYS A 63 -2.27 5.28 9.39
N ILE A 64 -1.11 5.04 8.77
CA ILE A 64 -0.21 3.94 9.10
C ILE A 64 1.13 4.53 9.52
N SER A 65 1.60 4.20 10.73
CA SER A 65 2.84 4.77 11.23
C SER A 65 3.70 3.77 12.01
N ASN A 66 5.04 3.98 11.93
CA ASN A 66 6.03 3.20 12.67
C ASN A 66 5.86 1.68 12.50
N SER A 67 5.40 1.23 11.35
CA SER A 67 5.05 -0.16 11.08
C SER A 67 6.04 -0.82 10.12
N LEU A 68 6.17 -2.15 10.21
CA LEU A 68 7.09 -2.95 9.42
C LEU A 68 6.31 -3.87 8.49
N PHE A 69 6.66 -3.84 7.22
CA PHE A 69 6.18 -4.76 6.19
C PHE A 69 7.38 -5.54 5.64
N ASN A 70 7.35 -6.87 5.78
CA ASN A 70 8.45 -7.72 5.34
C ASN A 70 7.97 -9.02 4.74
N LEU A 71 8.51 -9.41 3.59
CA LEU A 71 8.14 -10.63 2.89
C LEU A 71 6.63 -10.65 2.54
N VAL A 72 6.17 -9.61 1.83
CA VAL A 72 4.79 -9.51 1.32
C VAL A 72 4.79 -9.89 -0.17
N ALA A 73 4.03 -10.93 -0.50
CA ALA A 73 4.06 -11.50 -1.84
C ALA A 73 3.26 -10.69 -2.87
N ASP A 74 2.38 -9.81 -2.44
CA ASP A 74 1.73 -8.84 -3.31
C ASP A 74 2.00 -7.39 -2.83
N LYS A 75 1.06 -6.65 -2.29
CA LYS A 75 1.24 -5.25 -1.92
C LYS A 75 1.31 -5.06 -0.41
N SER A 76 2.28 -4.29 0.07
CA SER A 76 2.33 -3.99 1.50
C SER A 76 1.25 -2.99 1.91
N ILE A 77 1.03 -1.95 1.11
CA ILE A 77 -0.12 -1.05 1.20
C ILE A 77 -0.79 -1.00 -0.17
N SER A 78 -2.06 -1.36 -0.21
CA SER A 78 -2.91 -1.34 -1.38
C SER A 78 -4.07 -0.38 -1.15
N ALA A 79 -4.03 0.80 -1.76
CA ALA A 79 -5.08 1.81 -1.66
C ALA A 79 -5.94 1.81 -2.94
N GLY A 80 -7.21 1.46 -2.83
CA GLY A 80 -8.17 1.42 -3.93
C GLY A 80 -9.47 2.17 -3.62
N GLU A 81 -10.22 2.48 -4.67
CA GLU A 81 -11.61 2.93 -4.57
C GLU A 81 -11.83 4.20 -3.74
N ASN A 82 -11.11 5.29 -4.08
CA ASN A 82 -11.15 6.57 -3.35
C ASN A 82 -10.59 6.52 -1.92
N SER A 83 -9.74 5.58 -1.59
CA SER A 83 -9.09 5.55 -0.28
C SER A 83 -8.13 6.73 -0.10
N GLN A 84 -7.98 7.17 1.13
CA GLN A 84 -7.04 8.22 1.55
C GLN A 84 -6.11 7.64 2.61
N ILE A 85 -4.86 7.43 2.27
CA ILE A 85 -3.88 6.79 3.14
C ILE A 85 -2.75 7.76 3.47
N ILE A 86 -2.39 7.82 4.75
CA ILE A 86 -1.20 8.53 5.22
C ILE A 86 -0.22 7.49 5.77
N SER A 87 0.97 7.40 5.16
CA SER A 87 2.02 6.45 5.54
C SER A 87 3.23 7.20 6.08
N ILE A 88 3.57 7.01 7.38
CA ILE A 88 4.62 7.78 8.05
C ILE A 88 5.60 6.85 8.77
N ASP A 89 6.90 7.04 8.53
CA ASP A 89 7.98 6.34 9.24
C ASP A 89 7.84 4.81 9.20
N ASN A 90 7.31 4.26 8.09
CA ASN A 90 7.18 2.83 7.90
C ASN A 90 8.39 2.26 7.16
N SER A 91 8.65 0.97 7.36
CA SER A 91 9.69 0.23 6.67
C SER A 91 9.08 -0.89 5.82
N PHE A 92 9.42 -0.89 4.53
CA PHE A 92 9.01 -1.89 3.55
C PHE A 92 10.23 -2.66 3.08
N SER A 93 10.21 -3.98 3.22
CA SER A 93 11.32 -4.83 2.80
C SER A 93 10.85 -6.13 2.16
N ASN A 94 11.55 -6.53 1.08
CA ASN A 94 11.31 -7.81 0.41
C ASN A 94 9.83 -8.03 0.02
N SER A 95 9.14 -6.99 -0.40
CA SER A 95 7.75 -7.05 -0.89
C SER A 95 7.72 -7.04 -2.41
N LYS A 96 6.67 -7.58 -3.03
CA LYS A 96 6.49 -7.42 -4.47
C LYS A 96 6.28 -5.95 -4.82
N ILE A 97 5.35 -5.31 -4.13
CA ILE A 97 5.08 -3.87 -4.23
C ILE A 97 4.99 -3.29 -2.82
N ALA A 98 5.70 -2.20 -2.56
CA ALA A 98 5.61 -1.58 -1.24
C ALA A 98 4.34 -0.74 -1.09
N ILE A 99 4.07 0.20 -2.00
CA ILE A 99 2.86 1.04 -1.96
C ILE A 99 2.22 1.08 -3.34
N ALA A 100 0.95 0.70 -3.42
CA ALA A 100 0.10 0.85 -4.59
C ALA A 100 -1.06 1.81 -4.31
N SER A 101 -1.31 2.74 -5.24
CA SER A 101 -2.49 3.62 -5.24
C SER A 101 -3.27 3.40 -6.53
N LYS A 102 -4.57 3.11 -6.41
CA LYS A 102 -5.45 2.73 -7.52
C LYS A 102 -6.74 3.56 -7.47
N ASP A 103 -7.41 3.72 -8.62
CA ASP A 103 -8.83 4.05 -8.70
C ASP A 103 -9.23 5.27 -7.84
N GLN A 104 -8.66 6.44 -8.14
CA GLN A 104 -8.86 7.73 -7.47
C GLN A 104 -8.38 7.79 -6.01
N SER A 105 -7.66 6.78 -5.54
CA SER A 105 -7.09 6.82 -4.19
C SER A 105 -5.88 7.75 -4.12
N VAL A 106 -5.62 8.26 -2.92
CA VAL A 106 -4.50 9.15 -2.62
C VAL A 106 -3.68 8.56 -1.48
N VAL A 107 -2.38 8.44 -1.70
CA VAL A 107 -1.42 8.06 -0.65
C VAL A 107 -0.44 9.20 -0.42
N GLU A 108 -0.41 9.73 0.79
CA GLU A 108 0.62 10.64 1.26
C GLU A 108 1.65 9.86 2.09
N ALA A 109 2.90 9.88 1.67
CA ALA A 109 3.95 9.06 2.26
C ALA A 109 5.12 9.94 2.75
N TYR A 110 5.49 9.78 4.02
CA TYR A 110 6.52 10.60 4.67
C TYR A 110 7.56 9.72 5.36
N ASN A 111 8.84 9.98 5.10
CA ASN A 111 9.98 9.33 5.78
C ASN A 111 9.95 7.79 5.75
N ASN A 112 9.37 7.18 4.73
CA ASN A 112 9.31 5.73 4.61
C ASN A 112 10.64 5.17 4.07
N GLN A 113 10.96 3.95 4.47
CA GLN A 113 12.14 3.22 3.99
C GLN A 113 11.70 2.10 3.04
N PHE A 114 12.37 2.00 1.90
CA PHE A 114 12.10 0.98 0.89
C PHE A 114 13.36 0.15 0.65
N LEU A 115 13.24 -1.17 0.75
CA LEU A 115 14.37 -2.09 0.60
C LEU A 115 13.96 -3.35 -0.15
N ASN A 116 14.61 -3.60 -1.30
CA ASN A 116 14.47 -4.86 -2.05
C ASN A 116 13.03 -5.17 -2.51
N SER A 117 12.22 -4.18 -2.88
CA SER A 117 10.97 -4.50 -3.57
C SER A 117 11.27 -5.27 -4.86
N THR A 118 10.57 -6.38 -5.11
CA THR A 118 10.88 -7.21 -6.28
C THR A 118 10.38 -6.59 -7.58
N LEU A 119 9.25 -5.87 -7.52
CA LEU A 119 8.65 -5.21 -8.68
C LEU A 119 8.70 -3.68 -8.55
N TYR A 120 7.98 -3.08 -7.61
CA TYR A 120 7.94 -1.63 -7.43
C TYR A 120 7.97 -1.21 -5.96
N ASP A 121 8.64 -0.11 -5.68
CA ASP A 121 8.51 0.58 -4.39
C ASP A 121 7.22 1.41 -4.38
N LEU A 122 6.91 2.08 -5.49
CA LEU A 122 5.70 2.88 -5.66
C LEU A 122 5.05 2.59 -7.01
N ILE A 123 3.76 2.34 -7.01
CA ILE A 123 3.00 2.23 -8.25
C ILE A 123 1.64 2.94 -8.14
N ALA A 124 1.28 3.71 -9.17
CA ALA A 124 -0.04 4.34 -9.27
C ALA A 124 -0.69 4.00 -10.61
N PHE A 125 -1.91 3.48 -10.59
CA PHE A 125 -2.61 3.05 -11.80
C PHE A 125 -4.13 3.07 -11.67
N ASN A 126 -4.82 3.05 -12.82
CA ASN A 126 -6.26 2.84 -12.91
C ASN A 126 -6.53 1.34 -13.13
N LYS A 127 -7.11 0.66 -12.15
CA LYS A 127 -7.47 -0.76 -12.22
C LYS A 127 -8.87 -0.95 -12.80
N LYS A 128 -9.82 -0.15 -12.32
CA LYS A 128 -11.24 -0.27 -12.65
C LYS A 128 -11.64 0.85 -13.61
N SER A 129 -12.00 0.50 -14.83
CA SER A 129 -12.25 1.44 -15.93
C SER A 129 -13.38 2.45 -15.70
N PHE A 130 -14.24 2.22 -14.72
CA PHE A 130 -15.31 3.16 -14.36
C PHE A 130 -14.85 4.32 -13.45
N TYR A 131 -13.64 4.26 -12.89
CA TYR A 131 -13.02 5.42 -12.24
C TYR A 131 -12.41 6.34 -13.29
N ALA A 132 -12.70 7.63 -13.19
CA ALA A 132 -12.24 8.63 -14.16
C ALA A 132 -10.72 8.87 -14.10
N LYS A 133 -10.07 8.53 -12.97
CA LYS A 133 -8.63 8.68 -12.74
C LYS A 133 -8.07 7.42 -12.08
N GLY A 134 -6.77 7.22 -12.22
CA GLY A 134 -6.01 6.25 -11.43
C GLY A 134 -5.63 6.78 -10.04
N GLY A 135 -4.64 6.17 -9.42
CA GLY A 135 -4.18 6.56 -8.10
C GLY A 135 -3.22 7.75 -8.08
N GLU A 136 -3.08 8.37 -6.93
CA GLU A 136 -2.08 9.41 -6.69
C GLU A 136 -1.18 9.04 -5.50
N ILE A 137 0.14 9.28 -5.62
CA ILE A 137 1.10 9.10 -4.53
C ILE A 137 1.94 10.37 -4.38
N TYR A 138 2.03 10.87 -3.17
CA TYR A 138 2.87 12.01 -2.79
C TYR A 138 3.91 11.54 -1.78
N LEU A 139 5.15 11.32 -2.23
CA LEU A 139 6.25 10.91 -1.37
C LEU A 139 7.10 12.11 -0.99
N THR A 140 7.27 12.32 0.31
CA THR A 140 8.26 13.24 0.88
C THR A 140 9.28 12.42 1.67
N ASN A 141 10.47 12.26 1.13
CA ASN A 141 11.48 11.38 1.70
C ASN A 141 12.89 11.93 1.51
N LYS A 142 13.83 11.52 2.36
CA LYS A 142 15.25 11.84 2.20
C LYS A 142 15.95 10.95 1.17
N SER A 143 15.33 9.85 0.77
CA SER A 143 15.88 8.89 -0.20
C SER A 143 16.02 9.51 -1.59
N ASP A 144 17.08 9.16 -2.29
CA ASP A 144 17.25 9.56 -3.68
C ASP A 144 16.19 8.88 -4.57
N LYS A 145 15.47 9.69 -5.35
CA LYS A 145 14.47 9.23 -6.32
C LYS A 145 15.03 8.17 -7.29
N ASN A 146 16.30 8.28 -7.66
CA ASN A 146 16.94 7.40 -8.63
C ASN A 146 17.17 5.97 -8.12
N GLN A 147 17.01 5.74 -6.81
CA GLN A 147 17.14 4.42 -6.20
C GLN A 147 15.79 3.69 -6.08
N LEU A 148 14.67 4.36 -6.34
CA LEU A 148 13.34 3.79 -6.19
C LEU A 148 12.84 3.19 -7.52
N LYS A 149 12.22 2.01 -7.44
CA LYS A 149 11.47 1.37 -8.52
C LYS A 149 10.06 1.95 -8.57
N ILE A 150 9.77 2.79 -9.55
CA ILE A 150 8.54 3.58 -9.59
C ILE A 150 7.83 3.39 -10.92
N LYS A 151 6.51 3.28 -10.89
CA LYS A 151 5.67 3.23 -12.09
C LYS A 151 4.38 4.02 -11.90
N SER A 152 4.01 4.82 -12.89
CA SER A 152 2.74 5.57 -12.90
C SER A 152 2.09 5.42 -14.27
N ASP A 153 0.82 5.04 -14.33
CA ASP A 153 0.12 4.98 -15.61
C ASP A 153 -0.32 6.36 -16.12
N LEU A 154 -0.96 6.38 -17.29
CA LEU A 154 -1.35 7.62 -17.96
C LEU A 154 -2.46 8.40 -17.22
N TYR A 155 -3.21 7.74 -16.35
CA TYR A 155 -4.35 8.30 -15.62
C TYR A 155 -4.01 8.65 -14.17
N SER A 156 -2.77 8.39 -13.74
CA SER A 156 -2.30 8.47 -12.36
C SER A 156 -1.24 9.54 -12.18
N LYS A 157 -0.84 9.75 -10.92
CA LYS A 157 0.15 10.77 -10.58
C LYS A 157 1.04 10.30 -9.43
N ILE A 158 2.35 10.44 -9.60
CA ILE A 158 3.31 10.28 -8.50
C ILE A 158 4.18 11.53 -8.45
N LEU A 159 4.24 12.16 -7.26
CA LEU A 159 5.20 13.21 -6.95
C LEU A 159 6.18 12.72 -5.89
N ILE A 160 7.47 12.96 -6.11
CA ILE A 160 8.54 12.67 -5.15
C ILE A 160 9.26 13.97 -4.84
N ASN A 161 9.18 14.42 -3.59
CA ASN A 161 9.74 15.71 -3.15
C ASN A 161 9.32 16.86 -4.09
N GLY A 162 8.02 16.87 -4.49
CA GLY A 162 7.46 17.84 -5.41
C GLY A 162 7.72 17.60 -6.90
N SER A 163 8.64 16.71 -7.26
CA SER A 163 8.97 16.40 -8.65
C SER A 163 8.07 15.31 -9.22
N LYS A 164 7.43 15.59 -10.37
CA LYS A 164 6.53 14.62 -11.03
C LYS A 164 7.31 13.47 -11.66
N VAL A 165 6.84 12.25 -11.45
CA VAL A 165 7.30 11.06 -12.16
C VAL A 165 6.65 11.01 -13.54
N LYS A 166 7.40 10.55 -14.55
CA LYS A 166 6.88 10.36 -15.91
C LYS A 166 5.85 9.24 -15.93
N ASN A 167 4.72 9.51 -16.57
CA ASN A 167 3.68 8.51 -16.77
C ASN A 167 4.03 7.61 -17.97
N GLU A 168 3.71 6.32 -17.86
CA GLU A 168 3.96 5.33 -18.89
C GLU A 168 2.79 4.35 -18.99
N LYS A 169 2.65 3.66 -20.13
CA LYS A 169 1.66 2.60 -20.24
C LYS A 169 2.03 1.43 -19.33
N ILE A 170 1.04 0.93 -18.58
CA ILE A 170 1.19 -0.23 -17.69
C ILE A 170 0.38 -1.38 -18.27
N ASP A 171 0.99 -2.55 -18.35
CA ASP A 171 0.27 -3.80 -18.56
C ASP A 171 -0.19 -4.33 -17.18
N LEU A 172 -1.48 -4.24 -16.89
CA LEU A 172 -2.04 -4.67 -15.62
C LEU A 172 -1.81 -6.17 -15.34
N LYS A 173 -1.69 -7.00 -16.38
CA LYS A 173 -1.40 -8.43 -16.21
C LYS A 173 -0.02 -8.69 -15.60
N SER A 174 0.89 -7.75 -15.70
CA SER A 174 2.22 -7.86 -15.09
C SER A 174 2.26 -7.54 -13.60
N ILE A 175 1.17 -6.97 -13.08
CA ILE A 175 1.06 -6.57 -11.67
C ILE A 175 0.43 -7.70 -10.83
N TYR A 176 -0.51 -8.47 -11.44
CA TYR A 176 -1.30 -9.52 -10.77
C TYR A 176 -0.83 -10.94 -11.06
#